data_80ff86dae4069db81073f237d7b7f4f9
#
_entry.id   80ff86dae4069db81073f237d7b7f4f9
#
_cell.length_a   1.000
_cell.length_b   1.000
_cell.length_c   1.000
_cell.angle_alpha   90.00
_cell.angle_beta   90.00
_cell.angle_gamma   90.00
#
_symmetry.space_group_name_H-M   'P 1'
#
loop_
_entity.id
_entity.type
_entity.pdbx_description
1 polymer ?
#
loop_
_entity_poly.entity_id
_entity_poly.type
_entity_poly.pdbx_seq_one_letter_code
_entity_poly.pdbx_strand_id
1 'polypeptide(L)'
;MIKKTILLILCVALIAGLVGAGCSSAPPPVPLTEPIPQRANLVASIQINEILTDEDLIEAYDEAEKDPDMPETIEEAMQEIEDEIGIDPRDFYEAVVFSDTECEDGYWGAIITGTFDEEELIENIEQEIGEELTSINYHGYKRYADEAGENGLCFFSDDTFLIGTLDAVEDSLDVAAGDAMPLEGPVVDAYEALGDVWVRVAVKLPPESMEDLTGDEIPVESETLERVEALGASLKKVGQNVSLEIRICLTSPVLAEALKVILIGVKTYFQLTADLPAEAVDVMKKIVLSRSGSCTVIMLTATVYEIEDLVEAIQEEED
;
A
#
# COMPACT_ATOMS: atom_id res chain seq x y z
N MET A 1 8.41 -18.61 -5.99
CA MET A 1 7.18 -18.90 -5.25
C MET A 1 6.92 -17.83 -4.21
N ILE A 2 7.82 -17.50 -3.31
CA ILE A 2 7.68 -16.38 -2.32
C ILE A 2 7.12 -15.07 -2.95
N LYS A 3 7.55 -14.70 -4.17
CA LYS A 3 7.00 -13.53 -4.89
C LYS A 3 5.50 -13.62 -5.18
N LYS A 4 4.97 -14.84 -5.37
CA LYS A 4 3.54 -15.03 -5.61
C LYS A 4 2.74 -14.94 -4.31
N THR A 5 3.24 -15.50 -3.22
CA THR A 5 2.57 -15.48 -1.91
C THR A 5 2.53 -14.07 -1.33
N ILE A 6 3.67 -13.34 -1.36
CA ILE A 6 3.70 -11.93 -0.93
C ILE A 6 2.85 -11.06 -1.88
N LEU A 7 2.88 -11.34 -3.19
CA LEU A 7 2.03 -10.67 -4.15
C LEU A 7 0.55 -11.02 -3.93
N LEU A 8 0.24 -12.26 -3.52
CA LEU A 8 -1.13 -12.69 -3.19
C LEU A 8 -1.63 -11.96 -1.92
N ILE A 9 -0.82 -11.90 -0.86
CA ILE A 9 -1.14 -11.12 0.36
C ILE A 9 -1.34 -9.64 0.01
N LEU A 10 -0.46 -9.06 -0.81
CA LEU A 10 -0.59 -7.68 -1.31
C LEU A 10 -1.79 -7.52 -2.26
N CYS A 11 -2.09 -8.50 -3.11
CA CYS A 11 -3.25 -8.47 -4.01
C CYS A 11 -4.57 -8.66 -3.27
N VAL A 12 -4.66 -9.59 -2.32
CA VAL A 12 -5.83 -9.76 -1.44
C VAL A 12 -6.07 -8.47 -0.65
N ALA A 13 -5.00 -7.87 -0.13
CA ALA A 13 -5.07 -6.60 0.57
C ALA A 13 -5.44 -5.41 -0.34
N LEU A 14 -4.99 -5.39 -1.59
CA LEU A 14 -5.37 -4.35 -2.58
C LEU A 14 -6.80 -4.52 -3.10
N ILE A 15 -7.26 -5.76 -3.25
CA ILE A 15 -8.65 -6.08 -3.68
C ILE A 15 -9.62 -5.88 -2.51
N ALA A 16 -9.25 -6.31 -1.29
CA ALA A 16 -10.01 -6.06 -0.07
C ALA A 16 -10.04 -4.57 0.30
N GLY A 17 -9.02 -3.78 -0.04
CA GLY A 17 -8.96 -2.33 0.20
C GLY A 17 -10.03 -1.50 -0.53
N LEU A 18 -10.88 -2.10 -1.33
CA LEU A 18 -11.98 -1.40 -2.00
C LEU A 18 -13.30 -1.40 -1.22
N VAL A 19 -13.43 -2.20 -0.15
CA VAL A 19 -14.71 -2.33 0.56
C VAL A 19 -14.55 -2.43 2.09
N GLY A 20 -15.12 -1.56 2.84
CA GLY A 20 -15.72 -1.48 4.16
C GLY A 20 -14.97 -1.63 5.51
N ALA A 21 -15.32 -1.14 6.60
CA ALA A 21 -14.82 -0.66 7.87
C ALA A 21 -15.16 -1.33 9.19
N GLY A 22 -14.37 -1.14 10.21
CA GLY A 22 -14.73 -1.24 11.64
C GLY A 22 -13.56 -0.93 12.60
N CYS A 23 -13.85 -0.31 13.75
CA CYS A 23 -12.84 0.19 14.68
C CYS A 23 -12.46 -0.82 15.76
N SER A 24 -11.16 -1.07 15.94
CA SER A 24 -10.59 -1.69 17.13
C SER A 24 -9.32 -0.92 17.57
N SER A 25 -9.11 -0.73 18.88
CA SER A 25 -7.99 0.05 19.42
C SER A 25 -6.84 -0.88 19.83
N ALA A 26 -5.79 -0.88 19.04
CA ALA A 26 -4.50 -1.48 19.39
C ALA A 26 -3.57 -0.49 20.13
N PRO A 27 -2.54 -0.96 20.88
CA PRO A 27 -1.54 -0.07 21.48
C PRO A 27 -0.77 0.70 20.41
N PRO A 28 -0.23 1.90 20.74
CA PRO A 28 0.46 2.72 19.76
C PRO A 28 1.70 1.97 19.24
N PRO A 29 1.81 1.75 17.93
CA PRO A 29 2.95 1.08 17.34
C PRO A 29 4.23 1.92 17.47
N VAL A 30 5.36 1.24 17.61
CA VAL A 30 6.68 1.83 17.31
C VAL A 30 6.63 2.30 15.86
N PRO A 31 7.14 3.51 15.52
CA PRO A 31 7.11 3.95 14.13
C PRO A 31 7.84 2.94 13.24
N LEU A 32 7.11 2.12 12.50
CA LEU A 32 7.65 1.09 11.61
C LEU A 32 8.46 1.67 10.43
N THR A 33 8.43 2.99 10.28
CA THR A 33 9.23 3.71 9.29
C THR A 33 10.67 3.99 9.75
N GLU A 34 11.00 3.80 11.03
CA GLU A 34 12.35 4.08 11.53
C GLU A 34 13.45 3.26 10.84
N PRO A 35 13.30 1.94 10.56
CA PRO A 35 14.34 1.17 9.91
C PRO A 35 14.28 1.16 8.38
N ILE A 36 13.48 2.03 7.73
CA ILE A 36 13.42 2.09 6.27
C ILE A 36 14.63 2.83 5.73
N PRO A 37 15.42 2.21 4.81
CA PRO A 37 16.61 2.83 4.26
C PRO A 37 16.32 4.03 3.35
N GLN A 38 17.22 5.01 3.34
CA GLN A 38 17.10 6.23 2.52
C GLN A 38 17.02 5.94 1.00
N ARG A 39 17.47 4.79 0.57
CA ARG A 39 17.38 4.31 -0.82
C ARG A 39 15.94 4.09 -1.28
N ALA A 40 15.03 3.75 -0.38
CA ALA A 40 13.64 3.49 -0.74
C ALA A 40 12.97 4.75 -1.31
N ASN A 41 12.20 4.58 -2.38
CA ASN A 41 11.40 5.65 -3.00
C ASN A 41 9.90 5.35 -3.02
N LEU A 42 9.50 4.20 -2.47
CA LEU A 42 8.13 3.79 -2.20
C LEU A 42 8.03 3.28 -0.76
N VAL A 43 6.97 3.70 -0.07
CA VAL A 43 6.55 3.15 1.23
C VAL A 43 5.05 2.94 1.19
N ALA A 44 4.61 1.76 1.61
CA ALA A 44 3.20 1.44 1.76
C ALA A 44 2.96 0.74 3.09
N SER A 45 1.81 0.96 3.72
CA SER A 45 1.39 0.13 4.85
C SER A 45 -0.05 -0.32 4.71
N ILE A 46 -0.31 -1.45 5.37
CA ILE A 46 -1.60 -2.08 5.41
C ILE A 46 -1.89 -2.60 6.82
N GLN A 47 -3.07 -2.30 7.35
CA GLN A 47 -3.59 -2.80 8.63
C GLN A 47 -4.27 -4.15 8.38
N ILE A 48 -3.51 -5.25 8.43
CA ILE A 48 -3.94 -6.58 7.98
C ILE A 48 -5.11 -7.07 8.83
N ASN A 49 -4.95 -7.10 10.15
CA ASN A 49 -5.98 -7.61 11.05
C ASN A 49 -7.27 -6.80 10.94
N GLU A 50 -7.20 -5.46 10.85
CA GLU A 50 -8.39 -4.60 10.72
C GLU A 50 -9.17 -4.91 9.45
N ILE A 51 -8.48 -5.19 8.34
CA ILE A 51 -9.07 -5.52 7.07
C ILE A 51 -9.67 -6.93 7.10
N LEU A 52 -8.91 -7.93 7.55
CA LEU A 52 -9.35 -9.34 7.53
C LEU A 52 -10.43 -9.66 8.58
N THR A 53 -10.68 -8.80 9.55
CA THR A 53 -11.74 -8.98 10.55
C THR A 53 -12.94 -8.06 10.35
N ASP A 54 -12.96 -7.27 9.30
CA ASP A 54 -14.07 -6.37 9.00
C ASP A 54 -15.26 -7.12 8.37
N GLU A 55 -16.41 -7.09 9.05
CA GLU A 55 -17.60 -7.85 8.64
C GLU A 55 -18.13 -7.43 7.27
N ASP A 56 -18.10 -6.13 6.94
CA ASP A 56 -18.61 -5.64 5.65
C ASP A 56 -17.67 -6.04 4.49
N LEU A 57 -16.34 -6.13 4.76
CA LEU A 57 -15.38 -6.63 3.78
C LEU A 57 -15.53 -8.13 3.50
N ILE A 58 -15.71 -8.89 4.57
CA ILE A 58 -15.95 -10.34 4.47
C ILE A 58 -17.20 -10.58 3.62
N GLU A 59 -18.30 -9.86 3.93
CA GLU A 59 -19.58 -9.99 3.19
C GLU A 59 -19.38 -9.61 1.71
N ALA A 60 -18.74 -8.49 1.43
CA ALA A 60 -18.51 -8.04 0.07
C ALA A 60 -17.58 -8.97 -0.72
N TYR A 61 -16.51 -9.50 -0.09
CA TYR A 61 -15.67 -10.49 -0.74
C TYR A 61 -16.46 -11.76 -1.06
N ASP A 62 -17.27 -12.25 -0.12
CA ASP A 62 -18.02 -13.49 -0.29
C ASP A 62 -19.14 -13.37 -1.35
N GLU A 63 -19.71 -12.18 -1.54
CA GLU A 63 -20.75 -11.88 -2.54
C GLU A 63 -20.20 -11.50 -3.92
N ALA A 64 -18.92 -11.07 -4.01
CA ALA A 64 -18.34 -10.66 -5.28
C ALA A 64 -18.26 -11.80 -6.31
N GLU A 65 -18.46 -11.46 -7.59
CA GLU A 65 -18.18 -12.38 -8.70
C GLU A 65 -16.67 -12.58 -8.81
N LYS A 66 -16.21 -13.83 -8.74
CA LYS A 66 -14.78 -14.18 -8.65
C LYS A 66 -14.32 -14.96 -9.87
N ASP A 67 -13.03 -14.80 -10.18
CA ASP A 67 -12.35 -15.70 -11.09
C ASP A 67 -12.41 -17.14 -10.54
N PRO A 68 -12.67 -18.16 -11.37
CA PRO A 68 -12.73 -19.55 -10.93
C PRO A 68 -11.49 -20.07 -10.17
N ASP A 69 -10.35 -19.40 -10.32
CA ASP A 69 -9.10 -19.75 -9.65
C ASP A 69 -8.92 -19.03 -8.29
N MET A 70 -9.90 -18.21 -7.87
CA MET A 70 -9.89 -17.55 -6.56
C MET A 70 -10.74 -18.30 -5.52
N PRO A 71 -10.37 -18.28 -4.23
CA PRO A 71 -11.18 -18.83 -3.14
C PRO A 71 -12.61 -18.26 -3.13
N GLU A 72 -13.59 -19.12 -2.84
CA GLU A 72 -15.01 -18.70 -2.82
C GLU A 72 -15.32 -17.76 -1.66
N THR A 73 -14.62 -17.92 -0.54
CA THR A 73 -14.78 -17.09 0.66
C THR A 73 -13.45 -16.54 1.15
N ILE A 74 -13.51 -15.44 1.91
CA ILE A 74 -12.31 -14.88 2.55
C ILE A 74 -11.72 -15.86 3.57
N GLU A 75 -12.54 -16.68 4.22
CA GLU A 75 -12.09 -17.71 5.16
C GLU A 75 -11.30 -18.81 4.45
N GLU A 76 -11.71 -19.22 3.24
CA GLU A 76 -10.94 -20.16 2.42
C GLU A 76 -9.61 -19.54 1.97
N ALA A 77 -9.62 -18.27 1.58
CA ALA A 77 -8.40 -17.53 1.23
C ALA A 77 -7.42 -17.45 2.41
N MET A 78 -7.93 -17.16 3.62
CA MET A 78 -7.11 -17.14 4.84
C MET A 78 -6.56 -18.52 5.18
N GLN A 79 -7.38 -19.59 5.02
CA GLN A 79 -6.94 -20.95 5.28
C GLN A 79 -5.87 -21.41 4.29
N GLU A 80 -5.96 -21.03 3.01
CA GLU A 80 -4.91 -21.33 2.02
C GLU A 80 -3.59 -20.66 2.39
N ILE A 81 -3.65 -19.41 2.86
CA ILE A 81 -2.46 -18.69 3.33
C ILE A 81 -1.88 -19.34 4.60
N GLU A 82 -2.75 -19.69 5.57
CA GLU A 82 -2.32 -20.39 6.78
C GLU A 82 -1.68 -21.74 6.47
N ASP A 83 -2.26 -22.53 5.54
CA ASP A 83 -1.70 -23.80 5.09
C ASP A 83 -0.33 -23.63 4.40
N GLU A 84 -0.08 -22.49 3.75
CA GLU A 84 1.18 -22.21 3.03
C GLU A 84 2.29 -21.66 3.95
N ILE A 85 1.96 -20.73 4.86
CA ILE A 85 2.94 -20.08 5.74
C ILE A 85 2.90 -20.57 7.19
N GLY A 86 1.89 -21.36 7.57
CA GLY A 86 1.69 -21.91 8.91
C GLY A 86 1.23 -20.92 9.96
N ILE A 87 0.82 -19.73 9.59
CA ILE A 87 0.36 -18.66 10.49
C ILE A 87 -0.97 -18.11 9.96
N ASP A 88 -1.96 -17.98 10.85
CA ASP A 88 -3.22 -17.32 10.52
C ASP A 88 -2.95 -15.85 10.12
N PRO A 89 -3.32 -15.40 8.92
CA PRO A 89 -3.09 -14.03 8.49
C PRO A 89 -3.68 -12.96 9.43
N ARG A 90 -4.70 -13.31 10.22
CA ARG A 90 -5.33 -12.43 11.22
C ARG A 90 -4.43 -12.15 12.42
N ASP A 91 -3.39 -12.96 12.64
CA ASP A 91 -2.40 -12.74 13.69
C ASP A 91 -1.38 -11.67 13.31
N PHE A 92 -1.32 -11.24 12.04
CA PHE A 92 -0.56 -10.10 11.60
C PHE A 92 -1.37 -8.80 11.76
N TYR A 93 -0.76 -7.79 12.38
CA TYR A 93 -1.43 -6.50 12.64
C TYR A 93 -1.22 -5.53 11.51
N GLU A 94 0.03 -5.25 11.18
CA GLU A 94 0.41 -4.28 10.15
C GLU A 94 1.60 -4.83 9.34
N ALA A 95 1.60 -4.55 8.04
CA ALA A 95 2.78 -4.69 7.20
C ALA A 95 3.16 -3.33 6.61
N VAL A 96 4.45 -2.97 6.69
CA VAL A 96 5.02 -1.81 6.00
C VAL A 96 5.99 -2.32 4.95
N VAL A 97 5.66 -2.08 3.69
CA VAL A 97 6.47 -2.45 2.54
C VAL A 97 7.23 -1.23 2.05
N PHE A 98 8.48 -1.39 1.72
CA PHE A 98 9.28 -0.36 1.08
C PHE A 98 10.04 -0.93 -0.12
N SER A 99 10.35 -0.08 -1.09
CA SER A 99 11.02 -0.49 -2.31
C SER A 99 11.77 0.67 -2.95
N ASP A 100 12.80 0.33 -3.73
CA ASP A 100 13.37 1.21 -4.75
C ASP A 100 12.80 0.79 -6.11
N THR A 101 11.83 1.55 -6.61
CA THR A 101 11.13 1.25 -7.88
C THR A 101 12.00 1.47 -9.12
N GLU A 102 13.16 2.11 -8.98
CA GLU A 102 14.12 2.35 -10.06
C GLU A 102 15.19 1.24 -10.14
N CYS A 103 15.20 0.28 -9.20
CA CYS A 103 16.17 -0.81 -9.15
C CYS A 103 15.76 -1.96 -10.08
N GLU A 104 16.51 -2.19 -11.17
CA GLU A 104 16.22 -3.23 -12.17
C GLU A 104 16.28 -4.67 -11.58
N ASP A 105 17.17 -4.93 -10.63
CA ASP A 105 17.32 -6.24 -9.96
C ASP A 105 16.26 -6.47 -8.87
N GLY A 106 15.44 -5.47 -8.59
CA GLY A 106 14.44 -5.45 -7.54
C GLY A 106 15.08 -5.21 -6.16
N TYR A 107 14.62 -4.20 -5.45
CA TYR A 107 15.00 -3.91 -4.07
C TYR A 107 13.71 -3.67 -3.29
N TRP A 108 13.45 -4.51 -2.29
CA TRP A 108 12.24 -4.41 -1.48
C TRP A 108 12.42 -5.03 -0.11
N GLY A 109 11.67 -4.54 0.87
CA GLY A 109 11.54 -5.12 2.19
C GLY A 109 10.12 -4.94 2.72
N ALA A 110 9.71 -5.84 3.59
CA ALA A 110 8.44 -5.79 4.31
C ALA A 110 8.69 -5.97 5.81
N ILE A 111 8.34 -4.96 6.60
CA ILE A 111 8.37 -5.02 8.06
C ILE A 111 6.96 -5.41 8.48
N ILE A 112 6.84 -6.52 9.20
CA ILE A 112 5.56 -7.11 9.57
C ILE A 112 5.49 -7.19 11.09
N THR A 113 4.38 -6.72 11.64
CA THR A 113 4.07 -6.87 13.07
C THR A 113 2.91 -7.83 13.25
N GLY A 114 3.00 -8.66 14.29
CA GLY A 114 1.98 -9.66 14.56
C GLY A 114 2.29 -10.52 15.76
N THR A 115 1.51 -11.57 15.93
CA THR A 115 1.73 -12.64 16.91
C THR A 115 2.22 -13.87 16.17
N PHE A 116 3.46 -14.25 16.37
CA PHE A 116 4.08 -15.42 15.72
C PHE A 116 5.14 -16.04 16.63
N ASP A 117 5.52 -17.28 16.34
CA ASP A 117 6.68 -17.95 16.93
C ASP A 117 7.84 -17.91 15.93
N GLU A 118 9.02 -17.41 16.37
CA GLU A 118 10.20 -17.28 15.49
C GLU A 118 10.65 -18.63 14.93
N GLU A 119 10.69 -19.70 15.75
CA GLU A 119 11.16 -21.00 15.34
C GLU A 119 10.19 -21.63 14.34
N GLU A 120 8.89 -21.53 14.57
CA GLU A 120 7.83 -22.03 13.70
C GLU A 120 7.82 -21.29 12.36
N LEU A 121 7.91 -19.96 12.36
CA LEU A 121 7.97 -19.15 11.13
C LEU A 121 9.17 -19.53 10.27
N ILE A 122 10.36 -19.74 10.88
CA ILE A 122 11.56 -20.18 10.15
C ILE A 122 11.35 -21.56 9.55
N GLU A 123 10.86 -22.53 10.34
CA GLU A 123 10.62 -23.89 9.87
C GLU A 123 9.64 -23.93 8.69
N ASN A 124 8.59 -23.11 8.73
CA ASN A 124 7.62 -23.01 7.64
C ASN A 124 8.23 -22.39 6.38
N ILE A 125 9.01 -21.31 6.52
CA ILE A 125 9.73 -20.71 5.40
C ILE A 125 10.72 -21.73 4.77
N GLU A 126 11.52 -22.43 5.58
CA GLU A 126 12.47 -23.44 5.12
C GLU A 126 11.77 -24.60 4.40
N GLN A 127 10.60 -25.02 4.90
CA GLN A 127 9.80 -26.06 4.26
C GLN A 127 9.25 -25.60 2.91
N GLU A 128 8.76 -24.35 2.82
CA GLU A 128 8.21 -23.82 1.56
C GLU A 128 9.28 -23.60 0.50
N ILE A 129 10.47 -23.06 0.86
CA ILE A 129 11.56 -22.86 -0.08
C ILE A 129 12.32 -24.15 -0.38
N GLY A 130 12.21 -25.18 0.49
CA GLY A 130 12.85 -26.49 0.35
C GLY A 130 14.35 -26.49 0.69
N GLU A 131 14.84 -25.52 1.42
CA GLU A 131 16.24 -25.38 1.84
C GLU A 131 16.36 -24.75 3.23
N GLU A 132 17.47 -25.03 3.93
CA GLU A 132 17.76 -24.44 5.24
C GLU A 132 18.27 -23.00 5.09
N LEU A 133 17.78 -22.07 5.94
CA LEU A 133 18.26 -20.70 5.99
C LEU A 133 19.62 -20.61 6.71
N THR A 134 20.57 -19.92 6.12
CA THR A 134 21.85 -19.63 6.76
C THR A 134 21.73 -18.42 7.67
N SER A 135 22.05 -18.56 8.96
CA SER A 135 21.99 -17.43 9.91
C SER A 135 23.39 -16.91 10.27
N ILE A 136 23.49 -15.58 10.35
CA ILE A 136 24.65 -14.88 10.89
C ILE A 136 24.23 -13.78 11.86
N ASN A 137 25.14 -13.35 12.75
CA ASN A 137 24.93 -12.14 13.54
C ASN A 137 25.38 -10.92 12.73
N TYR A 138 24.44 -9.97 12.54
CA TYR A 138 24.68 -8.71 11.84
C TYR A 138 24.19 -7.55 12.71
N HIS A 139 25.07 -6.68 13.16
CA HIS A 139 24.81 -5.58 14.09
C HIS A 139 24.09 -5.98 15.41
N GLY A 140 24.23 -7.22 15.84
CA GLY A 140 23.57 -7.75 17.04
C GLY A 140 22.23 -8.43 16.77
N TYR A 141 21.69 -8.31 15.56
CA TYR A 141 20.51 -9.03 15.10
C TYR A 141 20.89 -10.37 14.45
N LYS A 142 20.02 -11.37 14.61
CA LYS A 142 20.17 -12.64 13.89
C LYS A 142 19.51 -12.50 12.53
N ARG A 143 20.34 -12.39 11.49
CA ARG A 143 19.90 -12.31 10.10
C ARG A 143 19.97 -13.69 9.47
N TYR A 144 18.93 -14.07 8.77
CA TYR A 144 18.81 -15.28 7.97
C TYR A 144 18.90 -14.95 6.48
N ALA A 145 19.41 -15.86 5.67
CA ALA A 145 19.45 -15.72 4.21
C ALA A 145 19.24 -17.09 3.54
N ASP A 146 18.66 -17.08 2.35
CA ASP A 146 18.57 -18.25 1.48
C ASP A 146 19.98 -18.68 0.96
N GLU A 147 20.09 -19.89 0.37
CA GLU A 147 21.35 -20.42 -0.13
C GLU A 147 21.94 -19.56 -1.27
N ALA A 148 21.07 -18.92 -2.08
CA ALA A 148 21.47 -18.02 -3.15
C ALA A 148 21.99 -16.67 -2.62
N GLY A 149 21.67 -16.28 -1.39
CA GLY A 149 21.97 -14.96 -0.83
C GLY A 149 21.17 -13.84 -1.50
N GLU A 150 19.99 -14.14 -2.03
CA GLU A 150 19.12 -13.16 -2.70
C GLU A 150 18.07 -12.59 -1.75
N ASN A 151 17.58 -13.40 -0.81
CA ASN A 151 16.55 -13.01 0.14
C ASN A 151 17.05 -13.12 1.58
N GLY A 152 16.48 -12.28 2.44
CA GLY A 152 16.83 -12.21 3.84
C GLY A 152 15.62 -12.09 4.75
N LEU A 153 15.81 -12.52 6.02
CA LEU A 153 14.85 -12.39 7.10
C LEU A 153 15.59 -11.94 8.37
N CYS A 154 14.96 -11.10 9.18
CA CYS A 154 15.49 -10.68 10.48
C CYS A 154 14.35 -10.39 11.44
N PHE A 155 14.52 -10.73 12.72
CA PHE A 155 13.58 -10.36 13.79
C PHE A 155 14.11 -9.15 14.55
N PHE A 156 13.32 -8.07 14.60
CA PHE A 156 13.60 -6.89 15.40
C PHE A 156 13.16 -7.09 16.87
N SER A 157 12.08 -7.84 17.06
CA SER A 157 11.49 -8.17 18.38
C SER A 157 10.66 -9.46 18.27
N ASP A 158 10.06 -9.87 19.39
CA ASP A 158 9.19 -11.06 19.46
C ASP A 158 7.87 -10.89 18.65
N ASP A 159 7.55 -9.65 18.20
CA ASP A 159 6.32 -9.29 17.48
C ASP A 159 6.59 -8.56 16.17
N THR A 160 7.85 -8.43 15.73
CA THR A 160 8.22 -7.67 14.53
C THR A 160 9.35 -8.34 13.78
N PHE A 161 9.13 -8.63 12.51
CA PHE A 161 10.18 -9.13 11.61
C PHE A 161 10.23 -8.35 10.31
N LEU A 162 11.37 -8.45 9.64
CA LEU A 162 11.64 -7.88 8.32
C LEU A 162 12.00 -9.02 7.37
N ILE A 163 11.37 -9.05 6.22
CA ILE A 163 11.68 -9.96 5.11
C ILE A 163 11.84 -9.14 3.82
N GLY A 164 12.72 -9.58 2.93
CA GLY A 164 12.92 -8.88 1.65
C GLY A 164 14.15 -9.37 0.90
N THR A 165 14.61 -8.57 -0.05
CA THR A 165 15.93 -8.81 -0.66
C THR A 165 17.01 -8.67 0.40
N LEU A 166 18.08 -9.46 0.28
CA LEU A 166 19.14 -9.47 1.29
C LEU A 166 19.73 -8.07 1.51
N ASP A 167 19.95 -7.32 0.43
CA ASP A 167 20.44 -5.93 0.50
C ASP A 167 19.47 -5.03 1.28
N ALA A 168 18.16 -5.18 1.08
CA ALA A 168 17.16 -4.35 1.78
C ALA A 168 17.10 -4.69 3.28
N VAL A 169 17.28 -5.96 3.63
CA VAL A 169 17.39 -6.41 5.02
C VAL A 169 18.66 -5.86 5.67
N GLU A 170 19.80 -5.95 5.02
CA GLU A 170 21.08 -5.42 5.53
C GLU A 170 21.04 -3.90 5.68
N ASP A 171 20.56 -3.16 4.68
CA ASP A 171 20.40 -1.71 4.73
C ASP A 171 19.49 -1.28 5.90
N SER A 172 18.40 -2.02 6.13
CA SER A 172 17.49 -1.73 7.26
C SER A 172 18.14 -1.99 8.61
N LEU A 173 18.97 -3.02 8.72
CA LEU A 173 19.75 -3.31 9.93
C LEU A 173 20.81 -2.25 10.19
N ASP A 174 21.45 -1.73 9.13
CA ASP A 174 22.39 -0.61 9.22
C ASP A 174 21.70 0.66 9.75
N VAL A 175 20.46 0.93 9.27
CA VAL A 175 19.65 2.04 9.79
C VAL A 175 19.31 1.81 11.27
N ALA A 176 18.84 0.61 11.63
CA ALA A 176 18.49 0.26 13.01
C ALA A 176 19.70 0.34 13.96
N ALA A 177 20.90 0.05 13.46
CA ALA A 177 22.15 0.18 14.21
C ALA A 177 22.66 1.63 14.29
N GLY A 178 22.12 2.55 13.49
CA GLY A 178 22.56 3.94 13.38
C GLY A 178 23.79 4.14 12.49
N ASP A 179 24.15 3.14 11.68
CA ASP A 179 25.28 3.17 10.73
C ASP A 179 24.85 3.73 9.36
N ALA A 180 23.55 3.73 9.05
CA ALA A 180 22.97 4.36 7.88
C ALA A 180 21.84 5.34 8.24
N MET A 181 21.48 6.21 7.31
CA MET A 181 20.39 7.18 7.49
C MET A 181 19.04 6.54 7.14
N PRO A 182 17.99 6.79 7.94
CA PRO A 182 16.63 6.39 7.58
C PRO A 182 16.11 7.17 6.37
N LEU A 183 15.04 6.67 5.78
CA LEU A 183 14.30 7.38 4.75
C LEU A 183 13.76 8.70 5.30
N GLU A 184 14.04 9.80 4.60
CA GLU A 184 13.59 11.16 4.92
C GLU A 184 13.11 11.87 3.65
N GLY A 185 12.37 12.95 3.83
CA GLY A 185 11.98 13.86 2.76
C GLY A 185 10.57 13.62 2.21
N PRO A 186 10.29 14.03 0.95
CA PRO A 186 8.93 14.19 0.45
C PRO A 186 8.06 12.92 0.48
N VAL A 187 8.66 11.72 0.33
CA VAL A 187 7.93 10.45 0.40
C VAL A 187 7.43 10.20 1.83
N VAL A 188 8.31 10.34 2.83
CA VAL A 188 7.92 10.19 4.25
C VAL A 188 6.93 11.26 4.64
N ASP A 189 7.16 12.52 4.26
CA ASP A 189 6.25 13.63 4.56
C ASP A 189 4.84 13.38 3.97
N ALA A 190 4.78 12.83 2.75
CA ALA A 190 3.51 12.45 2.11
C ALA A 190 2.84 11.28 2.83
N TYR A 191 3.62 10.25 3.18
CA TYR A 191 3.15 9.05 3.87
C TYR A 191 2.59 9.37 5.27
N GLU A 192 3.34 10.12 6.08
CA GLU A 192 2.90 10.52 7.43
C GLU A 192 1.66 11.42 7.40
N ALA A 193 1.56 12.29 6.39
CA ALA A 193 0.42 13.18 6.23
C ALA A 193 -0.89 12.46 5.88
N LEU A 194 -0.87 11.19 5.48
CA LEU A 194 -2.07 10.36 5.25
C LEU A 194 -2.69 9.88 6.57
N GLY A 195 -1.92 9.88 7.67
CA GLY A 195 -2.38 9.52 9.00
C GLY A 195 -2.57 8.01 9.18
N ASP A 196 -3.32 7.66 10.23
CA ASP A 196 -3.63 6.29 10.58
C ASP A 196 -4.87 5.83 9.80
N VAL A 197 -4.67 4.87 8.90
CA VAL A 197 -5.65 4.42 7.91
C VAL A 197 -5.37 2.96 7.55
N TRP A 198 -6.32 2.27 6.95
CA TRP A 198 -6.18 0.86 6.58
C TRP A 198 -5.07 0.57 5.58
N VAL A 199 -5.03 1.37 4.52
CA VAL A 199 -4.00 1.29 3.50
C VAL A 199 -3.50 2.69 3.22
N ARG A 200 -2.20 2.86 3.19
CA ARG A 200 -1.56 4.09 2.71
C ARG A 200 -0.32 3.74 1.90
N VAL A 201 -0.08 4.54 0.91
CA VAL A 201 1.11 4.45 0.08
C VAL A 201 1.64 5.83 -0.23
N ALA A 202 2.93 5.97 -0.24
CA ALA A 202 3.61 7.15 -0.78
C ALA A 202 4.76 6.71 -1.67
N VAL A 203 4.94 7.40 -2.79
CA VAL A 203 5.94 7.06 -3.78
C VAL A 203 6.49 8.33 -4.44
N LYS A 204 7.78 8.30 -4.76
CA LYS A 204 8.39 9.22 -5.71
C LYS A 204 8.41 8.54 -7.07
N LEU A 205 7.65 9.06 -8.01
CA LEU A 205 7.66 8.53 -9.37
C LEU A 205 8.85 9.07 -10.16
N PRO A 206 9.50 8.21 -10.95
CA PRO A 206 10.46 8.66 -11.95
C PRO A 206 9.80 9.62 -12.94
N PRO A 207 10.52 10.63 -13.45
CA PRO A 207 9.96 11.59 -14.41
C PRO A 207 9.35 10.92 -15.64
N GLU A 208 9.90 9.81 -16.11
CA GLU A 208 9.42 9.03 -17.25
C GLU A 208 8.04 8.43 -17.03
N SER A 209 7.78 7.92 -15.82
CA SER A 209 6.45 7.37 -15.44
C SER A 209 5.37 8.45 -15.37
N MET A 210 5.74 9.70 -15.17
CA MET A 210 4.80 10.83 -15.15
C MET A 210 4.30 11.19 -16.54
N GLU A 211 5.10 10.99 -17.58
CA GLU A 211 4.69 11.22 -18.98
C GLU A 211 3.63 10.20 -19.40
N ASP A 212 3.78 8.94 -18.98
CA ASP A 212 2.81 7.87 -19.29
C ASP A 212 1.45 8.08 -18.60
N LEU A 213 1.44 8.66 -17.39
CA LEU A 213 0.21 8.94 -16.63
C LEU A 213 -0.64 10.07 -17.20
N THR A 214 -0.05 10.95 -18.02
CA THR A 214 -0.75 12.16 -18.46
C THR A 214 -1.42 12.02 -19.81
N GLY A 215 -0.98 11.13 -20.67
CA GLY A 215 -1.55 10.95 -22.01
C GLY A 215 -1.86 12.28 -22.71
N ASP A 216 -2.28 12.23 -23.95
CA ASP A 216 -2.67 13.44 -24.72
C ASP A 216 -3.98 14.10 -24.24
N GLU A 217 -4.68 13.51 -23.24
CA GLU A 217 -6.02 13.94 -22.83
C GLU A 217 -6.04 14.86 -21.59
N ILE A 218 -4.98 14.87 -20.77
CA ILE A 218 -4.94 15.71 -19.56
C ILE A 218 -4.16 17.00 -19.86
N PRO A 219 -4.80 18.18 -19.76
CA PRO A 219 -4.15 19.45 -20.07
C PRO A 219 -3.27 19.96 -18.93
N VAL A 220 -2.36 19.11 -18.43
CA VAL A 220 -1.35 19.48 -17.46
C VAL A 220 -0.02 19.63 -18.20
N GLU A 221 0.59 20.82 -18.10
CA GLU A 221 1.89 21.07 -18.72
C GLU A 221 2.94 20.15 -18.09
N SER A 222 3.78 19.49 -18.90
CA SER A 222 4.85 18.59 -18.47
C SER A 222 5.77 19.24 -17.40
N GLU A 223 6.04 20.54 -17.49
CA GLU A 223 6.79 21.27 -16.47
C GLU A 223 6.18 21.22 -15.05
N THR A 224 4.86 21.06 -14.93
CA THR A 224 4.20 20.93 -13.61
C THR A 224 4.42 19.53 -13.04
N LEU A 225 4.43 18.52 -13.90
CA LEU A 225 4.63 17.12 -13.51
C LEU A 225 6.08 16.85 -13.07
N GLU A 226 7.05 17.43 -13.76
CA GLU A 226 8.47 17.38 -13.37
C GLU A 226 8.74 17.96 -11.96
N ARG A 227 7.76 18.69 -11.40
CA ARG A 227 7.84 19.29 -10.06
C ARG A 227 7.09 18.53 -8.99
N VAL A 228 6.57 17.35 -9.32
CA VAL A 228 6.00 16.44 -8.33
C VAL A 228 7.14 15.76 -7.57
N GLU A 229 7.15 15.91 -6.27
CA GLU A 229 8.17 15.34 -5.37
C GLU A 229 7.72 14.00 -4.80
N ALA A 230 6.40 13.84 -4.55
CA ALA A 230 5.82 12.60 -4.08
C ALA A 230 4.33 12.53 -4.40
N LEU A 231 3.84 11.31 -4.58
CA LEU A 231 2.42 10.97 -4.58
C LEU A 231 2.11 10.19 -3.32
N GLY A 232 0.96 10.49 -2.70
CA GLY A 232 0.42 9.73 -1.59
C GLY A 232 -1.00 9.30 -1.89
N ALA A 233 -1.39 8.12 -1.45
CA ALA A 233 -2.78 7.68 -1.47
C ALA A 233 -3.11 6.92 -0.19
N SER A 234 -4.35 7.04 0.26
CA SER A 234 -4.84 6.26 1.41
C SER A 234 -6.29 5.87 1.26
N LEU A 235 -6.60 4.75 1.88
CA LEU A 235 -7.94 4.21 1.97
C LEU A 235 -8.27 3.99 3.45
N LYS A 236 -9.42 4.48 3.85
CA LYS A 236 -10.00 4.17 5.17
C LYS A 236 -11.51 4.10 5.08
N LYS A 237 -12.09 3.42 6.05
CA LYS A 237 -13.52 3.44 6.24
C LYS A 237 -13.91 4.30 7.44
N VAL A 238 -15.06 4.91 7.35
CA VAL A 238 -15.68 5.70 8.42
C VAL A 238 -17.17 5.35 8.46
N GLY A 239 -17.53 4.43 9.31
CA GLY A 239 -18.90 3.87 9.33
C GLY A 239 -19.16 3.04 8.05
N GLN A 240 -20.20 3.34 7.32
CA GLN A 240 -20.54 2.70 6.04
C GLN A 240 -19.92 3.40 4.81
N ASN A 241 -19.03 4.35 5.02
CA ASN A 241 -18.40 5.07 3.92
C ASN A 241 -16.93 4.65 3.80
N VAL A 242 -16.47 4.54 2.58
CA VAL A 242 -15.06 4.46 2.22
C VAL A 242 -14.55 5.84 1.86
N SER A 243 -13.40 6.21 2.36
CA SER A 243 -12.74 7.48 2.04
C SER A 243 -11.41 7.21 1.38
N LEU A 244 -11.30 7.62 0.12
CA LEU A 244 -10.05 7.64 -0.64
C LEU A 244 -9.48 9.06 -0.58
N GLU A 245 -8.20 9.17 -0.20
CA GLU A 245 -7.45 10.42 -0.27
C GLU A 245 -6.25 10.23 -1.19
N ILE A 246 -6.04 11.15 -2.12
CA ILE A 246 -4.86 11.22 -2.98
C ILE A 246 -4.17 12.56 -2.75
N ARG A 247 -2.85 12.54 -2.53
CA ARG A 247 -2.00 13.71 -2.36
C ARG A 247 -0.99 13.78 -3.50
N ILE A 248 -0.92 14.92 -4.16
CA ILE A 248 0.08 15.24 -5.16
C ILE A 248 0.95 16.35 -4.56
N CYS A 249 2.13 15.98 -4.08
CA CYS A 249 3.05 16.89 -3.41
C CYS A 249 4.05 17.47 -4.39
N LEU A 250 4.13 18.80 -4.46
CA LEU A 250 4.94 19.56 -5.41
C LEU A 250 6.01 20.37 -4.66
N THR A 251 7.01 20.86 -5.41
CA THR A 251 8.10 21.66 -4.88
C THR A 251 7.68 22.98 -4.19
N SER A 252 6.43 23.42 -4.35
CA SER A 252 5.95 24.62 -3.70
C SER A 252 4.43 24.67 -3.51
N PRO A 253 3.96 25.41 -2.46
CA PRO A 253 2.53 25.62 -2.23
C PRO A 253 1.81 26.38 -3.36
N VAL A 254 2.54 27.18 -4.14
CA VAL A 254 1.98 27.93 -5.27
C VAL A 254 1.61 26.99 -6.40
N LEU A 255 2.47 26.02 -6.70
CA LEU A 255 2.20 24.98 -7.71
C LEU A 255 1.06 24.08 -7.28
N ALA A 256 0.99 23.69 -6.01
CA ALA A 256 -0.11 22.92 -5.47
C ALA A 256 -1.47 23.65 -5.60
N GLU A 257 -1.49 24.96 -5.33
CA GLU A 257 -2.70 25.75 -5.55
C GLU A 257 -3.08 25.84 -7.03
N ALA A 258 -2.11 26.01 -7.93
CA ALA A 258 -2.33 26.04 -9.37
C ALA A 258 -2.91 24.70 -9.88
N LEU A 259 -2.29 23.58 -9.48
CA LEU A 259 -2.78 22.23 -9.82
C LEU A 259 -4.21 22.01 -9.31
N LYS A 260 -4.51 22.39 -8.06
CA LYS A 260 -5.87 22.30 -7.53
C LYS A 260 -6.88 23.05 -8.41
N VAL A 261 -6.55 24.25 -8.86
CA VAL A 261 -7.45 25.06 -9.74
C VAL A 261 -7.67 24.36 -11.09
N ILE A 262 -6.62 23.77 -11.66
CA ILE A 262 -6.71 22.97 -12.91
C ILE A 262 -7.66 21.79 -12.67
N LEU A 263 -7.46 21.02 -11.61
CA LEU A 263 -8.30 19.85 -11.30
C LEU A 263 -9.78 20.22 -11.03
N ILE A 264 -10.04 21.37 -10.42
CA ILE A 264 -11.42 21.90 -10.30
C ILE A 264 -12.01 22.16 -11.69
N GLY A 265 -11.24 22.73 -12.60
CA GLY A 265 -11.65 22.97 -13.99
C GLY A 265 -11.96 21.67 -14.73
N VAL A 266 -11.08 20.68 -14.63
CA VAL A 266 -11.24 19.35 -15.22
C VAL A 266 -12.50 18.66 -14.67
N LYS A 267 -12.66 18.60 -13.34
CA LYS A 267 -13.85 18.06 -12.69
C LYS A 267 -15.13 18.73 -13.23
N THR A 268 -15.15 20.06 -13.31
CA THR A 268 -16.31 20.82 -13.80
C THR A 268 -16.58 20.54 -15.26
N TYR A 269 -15.55 20.43 -16.09
CA TYR A 269 -15.67 20.09 -17.50
C TYR A 269 -16.34 18.72 -17.67
N PHE A 270 -15.86 17.69 -16.99
CA PHE A 270 -16.45 16.34 -17.08
C PHE A 270 -17.91 16.32 -16.59
N GLN A 271 -18.24 17.04 -15.52
CA GLN A 271 -19.60 17.12 -15.02
C GLN A 271 -20.60 17.79 -15.99
N LEU A 272 -20.11 18.62 -16.92
CA LEU A 272 -20.95 19.41 -17.82
C LEU A 272 -20.99 18.90 -19.24
N THR A 273 -19.97 18.19 -19.69
CA THR A 273 -19.74 17.90 -21.12
C THR A 273 -19.56 16.43 -21.45
N ALA A 274 -19.16 15.58 -20.49
CA ALA A 274 -18.99 14.17 -20.74
C ALA A 274 -20.36 13.46 -20.73
N ASP A 275 -20.53 12.54 -21.70
CA ASP A 275 -21.63 11.56 -21.68
C ASP A 275 -21.26 10.44 -20.68
N LEU A 276 -21.26 10.78 -19.38
CA LEU A 276 -20.95 9.85 -18.30
C LEU A 276 -22.24 9.29 -17.73
N PRO A 277 -22.22 8.04 -17.21
CA PRO A 277 -23.29 7.48 -16.41
C PRO A 277 -23.67 8.41 -15.26
N ALA A 278 -24.94 8.39 -14.86
CA ALA A 278 -25.42 9.24 -13.77
C ALA A 278 -24.70 8.96 -12.44
N GLU A 279 -24.35 7.69 -12.21
CA GLU A 279 -23.60 7.17 -11.07
C GLU A 279 -22.21 7.81 -11.03
N ALA A 280 -21.49 7.84 -12.16
CA ALA A 280 -20.19 8.50 -12.26
C ALA A 280 -20.24 9.99 -11.96
N VAL A 281 -21.27 10.67 -12.48
CA VAL A 281 -21.51 12.10 -12.20
C VAL A 281 -21.77 12.33 -10.70
N ASP A 282 -22.53 11.45 -10.05
CA ASP A 282 -22.85 11.59 -8.62
C ASP A 282 -21.63 11.33 -7.73
N VAL A 283 -20.80 10.34 -8.04
CA VAL A 283 -19.50 10.11 -7.38
C VAL A 283 -18.56 11.30 -7.60
N MET A 284 -18.47 11.83 -8.83
CA MET A 284 -17.64 13.00 -9.10
C MET A 284 -18.06 14.24 -8.31
N LYS A 285 -19.35 14.44 -7.98
CA LYS A 285 -19.80 15.54 -7.13
C LYS A 285 -19.23 15.47 -5.73
N LYS A 286 -18.98 14.27 -5.22
CA LYS A 286 -18.42 14.02 -3.87
C LYS A 286 -16.92 14.28 -3.78
N ILE A 287 -16.21 14.33 -4.90
CA ILE A 287 -14.78 14.67 -4.90
C ILE A 287 -14.58 16.08 -4.34
N VAL A 288 -13.80 16.17 -3.29
CA VAL A 288 -13.37 17.42 -2.66
C VAL A 288 -11.92 17.69 -3.01
N LEU A 289 -11.63 18.86 -3.55
CA LEU A 289 -10.30 19.32 -3.90
C LEU A 289 -9.83 20.38 -2.91
N SER A 290 -8.72 20.15 -2.24
CA SER A 290 -8.16 21.05 -1.24
C SER A 290 -6.64 21.17 -1.41
N ARG A 291 -6.00 21.96 -0.56
CA ARG A 291 -4.55 22.09 -0.48
C ARG A 291 -4.07 21.95 0.97
N SER A 292 -3.04 21.17 1.18
CA SER A 292 -2.35 21.06 2.47
C SER A 292 -0.85 21.23 2.26
N GLY A 293 -0.27 22.30 2.80
CA GLY A 293 1.14 22.63 2.56
C GLY A 293 1.45 22.80 1.08
N SER A 294 2.39 22.02 0.56
CA SER A 294 2.78 21.94 -0.86
C SER A 294 2.03 20.83 -1.62
N CYS A 295 1.04 20.17 -1.01
CA CYS A 295 0.29 19.11 -1.67
C CYS A 295 -1.11 19.56 -2.08
N THR A 296 -1.52 19.20 -3.30
CA THR A 296 -2.92 19.17 -3.73
C THR A 296 -3.54 17.89 -3.19
N VAL A 297 -4.69 18.00 -2.55
CA VAL A 297 -5.40 16.87 -1.94
C VAL A 297 -6.73 16.67 -2.64
N ILE A 298 -6.94 15.44 -3.10
CA ILE A 298 -8.18 14.95 -3.72
C ILE A 298 -8.79 13.98 -2.72
N MET A 299 -10.01 14.23 -2.29
CA MET A 299 -10.70 13.35 -1.36
C MET A 299 -12.04 12.93 -1.95
N LEU A 300 -12.30 11.64 -1.94
CA LEU A 300 -13.59 11.04 -2.27
C LEU A 300 -14.09 10.29 -1.04
N THR A 301 -15.35 10.50 -0.68
CA THR A 301 -16.05 9.71 0.33
C THR A 301 -17.35 9.22 -0.26
N ALA A 302 -17.51 7.90 -0.35
CA ALA A 302 -18.68 7.24 -0.92
C ALA A 302 -19.04 6.00 -0.09
N THR A 303 -20.26 5.51 -0.19
CA THR A 303 -20.63 4.20 0.34
C THR A 303 -20.08 3.11 -0.58
N VAL A 304 -19.97 1.90 -0.07
CA VAL A 304 -19.59 0.70 -0.86
C VAL A 304 -20.53 0.56 -2.06
N TYR A 305 -21.84 0.59 -1.83
CA TYR A 305 -22.85 0.48 -2.89
C TYR A 305 -22.70 1.51 -4.01
N GLU A 306 -22.32 2.75 -3.67
CA GLU A 306 -22.09 3.78 -4.69
C GLU A 306 -20.84 3.53 -5.52
N ILE A 307 -19.87 2.81 -4.97
CA ILE A 307 -18.67 2.37 -5.70
C ILE A 307 -19.02 1.18 -6.59
N GLU A 308 -19.78 0.21 -6.08
CA GLU A 308 -20.28 -0.92 -6.86
C GLU A 308 -21.14 -0.47 -8.04
N ASP A 309 -22.14 0.38 -7.80
CA ASP A 309 -22.99 0.97 -8.84
C ASP A 309 -22.14 1.65 -9.94
N LEU A 310 -21.05 2.34 -9.54
CA LEU A 310 -20.14 2.99 -10.48
C LEU A 310 -19.35 1.98 -11.31
N VAL A 311 -18.84 0.90 -10.70
CA VAL A 311 -18.09 -0.15 -11.39
C VAL A 311 -18.97 -0.86 -12.39
N GLU A 312 -20.19 -1.24 -12.01
CA GLU A 312 -21.17 -1.86 -12.90
C GLU A 312 -21.50 -0.94 -14.10
N ALA A 313 -21.75 0.35 -13.85
CA ALA A 313 -22.07 1.31 -14.90
C ALA A 313 -20.92 1.53 -15.90
N ILE A 314 -19.66 1.42 -15.45
CA ILE A 314 -18.49 1.50 -16.34
C ILE A 314 -18.36 0.23 -17.20
N GLN A 315 -18.58 -0.95 -16.61
CA GLN A 315 -18.49 -2.23 -17.32
C GLN A 315 -19.57 -2.37 -18.39
N GLU A 316 -20.80 -1.87 -18.14
CA GLU A 316 -21.89 -1.87 -19.12
C GLU A 316 -21.61 -0.99 -20.35
N GLU A 317 -20.74 0.02 -20.26
CA GLU A 317 -20.36 0.87 -21.40
C GLU A 317 -19.24 0.26 -22.28
N GLU A 318 -18.48 -0.72 -21.75
CA GLU A 318 -17.40 -1.38 -22.49
C GLU A 318 -17.88 -2.59 -23.32
N ASP A 319 -19.10 -3.11 -23.08
CA ASP A 319 -19.74 -4.20 -23.84
C ASP A 319 -20.63 -3.63 -24.97
#